data_04a5378025b86980a5140f18205b8e05
#
_entry.id   04a5378025b86980a5140f18205b8e05
#
_cell.length_a   1.000
_cell.length_b   1.000
_cell.length_c   1.000
_cell.angle_alpha   90.00
_cell.angle_beta   90.00
_cell.angle_gamma   90.00
#
_symmetry.space_group_name_H-M   'P 1'
#
loop_
_entity.id
_entity.type
_entity.pdbx_description
1 polymer ?
#
loop_
_entity_poly.entity_id
_entity_poly.type
_entity_poly.pdbx_seq_one_letter_code
_entity_poly.pdbx_strand_id
1 'polypeptide(L)'
;MAMKERLPLLELFLSGLCLWAAWYHTPAGALVRTAGAFIFGTRSTARPLLAYFGAGTLVPPRPPPPLAGPVPPAQALAYGTAAVLEESAVELAPRLRMLSQRLGSDDAALLAIFCGEDAARFAVDEARSMALDDLARALPPRSEACIARAAQAAMLGGAYALGWPLPETVLITSPFGVREHPLIGGRRLHAGIDLGASAGTAVRAVAAGVVRRASSDGINGRILVLDHGRGVVTTYCHNEALLVRDGQHVERGQVIARSGSSGLTTGPHLHYQIDLAGEPVDPLRFRAHAPKFAAGATD
;
A
#
# COMPACT_ATOMS: atom_id res chain seq x y z
N MET A 1 27.24 44.03 -33.63
CA MET A 1 27.83 42.75 -33.09
C MET A 1 26.85 42.22 -32.04
N ALA A 2 26.20 41.16 -32.36
CA ALA A 2 25.04 40.63 -31.58
C ALA A 2 25.53 39.76 -30.44
N MET A 3 25.21 40.12 -29.21
CA MET A 3 25.25 39.23 -28.06
C MET A 3 24.06 38.29 -28.10
N LYS A 4 24.29 37.02 -28.38
CA LYS A 4 23.31 35.94 -28.24
C LYS A 4 23.08 35.70 -26.76
N GLU A 5 21.91 36.10 -26.26
CA GLU A 5 21.42 35.68 -24.96
C GLU A 5 21.16 34.16 -25.00
N ARG A 6 21.87 33.42 -24.19
CA ARG A 6 21.60 32.03 -23.91
C ARG A 6 20.50 32.00 -22.87
N LEU A 7 19.27 31.75 -23.27
CA LEU A 7 18.20 31.35 -22.34
C LEU A 7 18.65 30.13 -21.55
N PRO A 8 18.55 30.14 -20.24
CA PRO A 8 19.05 29.04 -19.42
C PRO A 8 18.19 27.79 -19.64
N LEU A 9 18.81 26.72 -20.10
CA LEU A 9 18.25 25.38 -20.23
C LEU A 9 17.55 24.89 -18.94
N LEU A 10 17.84 25.53 -17.82
CA LEU A 10 17.26 25.24 -16.51
C LEU A 10 15.77 25.61 -16.42
N GLU A 11 15.33 26.73 -17.07
CA GLU A 11 13.91 27.13 -17.06
C GLU A 11 13.04 26.24 -17.95
N LEU A 12 13.58 25.75 -19.05
CA LEU A 12 12.92 24.77 -19.90
C LEU A 12 12.78 23.41 -19.22
N PHE A 13 13.75 23.04 -18.38
CA PHE A 13 13.70 21.79 -17.61
C PHE A 13 12.69 21.87 -16.46
N LEU A 14 12.60 23.03 -15.77
CA LEU A 14 11.65 23.25 -14.69
C LEU A 14 10.20 23.36 -15.19
N SER A 15 9.97 24.02 -16.34
CA SER A 15 8.65 24.09 -16.96
C SER A 15 8.20 22.74 -17.52
N GLY A 16 9.12 21.94 -18.05
CA GLY A 16 8.87 20.57 -18.48
C GLY A 16 8.48 19.64 -17.32
N LEU A 17 9.15 19.77 -16.17
CA LEU A 17 8.83 18.99 -14.96
C LEU A 17 7.48 19.37 -14.35
N CYS A 18 7.14 20.67 -14.35
CA CYS A 18 5.83 21.12 -13.86
C CYS A 18 4.69 20.67 -14.78
N LEU A 19 4.87 20.71 -16.10
CA LEU A 19 3.91 20.22 -17.07
C LEU A 19 3.77 18.69 -17.01
N TRP A 20 4.88 17.99 -16.80
CA TRP A 20 4.87 16.53 -16.61
C TRP A 20 4.20 16.13 -15.29
N ALA A 21 4.45 16.83 -14.21
CA ALA A 21 3.78 16.59 -12.92
C ALA A 21 2.28 16.91 -12.99
N ALA A 22 1.89 17.99 -13.66
CA ALA A 22 0.48 18.33 -13.87
C ALA A 22 -0.22 17.29 -14.76
N TRP A 23 0.43 16.86 -15.84
CA TRP A 23 -0.10 15.83 -16.73
C TRP A 23 -0.15 14.44 -16.06
N TYR A 24 0.82 14.13 -15.19
CA TYR A 24 0.90 12.87 -14.46
C TYR A 24 -0.30 12.64 -13.53
N HIS A 25 -0.94 13.72 -13.05
CA HIS A 25 -2.14 13.67 -12.22
C HIS A 25 -3.46 13.77 -13.00
N THR A 26 -3.41 13.81 -14.34
CA THR A 26 -4.61 13.77 -15.19
C THR A 26 -5.08 12.31 -15.39
N PRO A 27 -6.36 12.09 -15.81
CA PRO A 27 -6.84 10.77 -16.20
C PRO A 27 -5.99 10.09 -17.30
N ALA A 28 -5.43 10.89 -18.24
CA ALA A 28 -4.51 10.39 -19.27
C ALA A 28 -3.14 9.97 -18.68
N GLY A 29 -2.63 10.68 -17.67
CA GLY A 29 -1.44 10.32 -16.92
C GLY A 29 -1.62 9.05 -16.07
N ALA A 30 -2.84 8.76 -15.61
CA ALA A 30 -3.17 7.51 -14.94
C ALA A 30 -3.00 6.28 -15.87
N LEU A 31 -3.36 6.44 -17.15
CA LEU A 31 -3.16 5.40 -18.16
C LEU A 31 -1.67 5.11 -18.42
N VAL A 32 -0.81 6.14 -18.37
CA VAL A 32 0.64 5.98 -18.56
C VAL A 32 1.32 5.43 -17.30
N ARG A 33 0.82 5.73 -16.10
CA ARG A 33 1.29 5.07 -14.87
C ARG A 33 1.04 3.55 -14.91
N THR A 34 -0.11 3.14 -15.43
CA THR A 34 -0.42 1.72 -15.65
C THR A 34 0.39 1.12 -16.80
N ALA A 35 0.65 1.88 -17.87
CA ALA A 35 1.48 1.43 -19.00
C ALA A 35 2.99 1.47 -18.68
N GLY A 36 3.47 2.43 -17.87
CA GLY A 36 4.87 2.52 -17.44
C GLY A 36 5.31 1.33 -16.58
N ALA A 37 4.42 0.76 -15.79
CA ALA A 37 4.63 -0.52 -15.11
C ALA A 37 4.81 -1.68 -16.11
N PHE A 38 4.43 -1.48 -17.38
CA PHE A 38 4.53 -2.47 -18.46
C PHE A 38 5.89 -2.45 -19.19
N ILE A 39 6.56 -1.29 -19.22
CA ILE A 39 7.76 -1.07 -20.06
C ILE A 39 9.05 -1.42 -19.29
N PHE A 40 9.05 -1.36 -17.98
CA PHE A 40 10.20 -1.79 -17.17
C PHE A 40 9.98 -3.21 -16.65
N GLY A 41 10.01 -4.16 -17.60
CA GLY A 41 9.74 -5.56 -17.39
C GLY A 41 10.60 -6.22 -16.32
N THR A 42 9.99 -6.50 -15.21
CA THR A 42 10.22 -7.76 -14.52
C THR A 42 8.99 -8.62 -14.79
N ARG A 43 9.19 -9.82 -15.30
CA ARG A 43 8.16 -10.86 -15.41
C ARG A 43 7.72 -11.25 -14.01
N SER A 44 7.03 -10.37 -13.30
CA SER A 44 6.18 -10.72 -12.20
C SER A 44 4.86 -11.19 -12.81
N THR A 45 4.54 -12.45 -12.64
CA THR A 45 3.25 -13.04 -12.99
C THR A 45 2.09 -12.46 -12.19
N ALA A 46 2.33 -11.44 -11.39
CA ALA A 46 1.33 -10.68 -10.63
C ALA A 46 0.74 -9.54 -11.49
N ARG A 47 0.08 -9.88 -12.56
CA ARG A 47 -1.05 -9.15 -13.09
C ARG A 47 -2.29 -9.79 -12.43
N PRO A 48 -3.23 -9.14 -11.94
CA PRO A 48 -3.88 -7.91 -12.29
C PRO A 48 -5.12 -7.58 -11.44
N LEU A 49 -5.09 -7.73 -10.13
CA LEU A 49 -6.16 -7.12 -9.33
C LEU A 49 -6.32 -5.63 -9.66
N LEU A 50 -5.20 -4.95 -10.00
CA LEU A 50 -5.18 -3.56 -10.46
C LEU A 50 -5.91 -3.31 -11.79
N ALA A 51 -6.11 -4.33 -12.63
CA ALA A 51 -6.84 -4.17 -13.89
C ALA A 51 -8.37 -4.05 -13.68
N TYR A 52 -8.88 -4.53 -12.55
CA TYR A 52 -10.30 -4.41 -12.17
C TYR A 52 -10.60 -3.09 -11.44
N PHE A 53 -9.57 -2.36 -10.96
CA PHE A 53 -9.74 -1.03 -10.41
C PHE A 53 -9.71 -0.03 -11.56
N GLY A 54 -10.86 0.28 -12.15
CA GLY A 54 -11.01 1.37 -13.12
C GLY A 54 -10.46 2.65 -12.52
N ALA A 55 -9.67 3.41 -13.30
CA ALA A 55 -9.16 4.71 -12.90
C ALA A 55 -10.32 5.61 -12.47
N GLY A 56 -10.53 5.76 -11.18
CA GLY A 56 -11.49 6.72 -10.62
C GLY A 56 -12.37 6.26 -9.45
N THR A 57 -12.32 5.00 -9.00
CA THR A 57 -13.31 4.52 -8.01
C THR A 57 -12.74 3.92 -6.71
N LEU A 58 -11.46 4.10 -6.42
CA LEU A 58 -10.96 3.85 -5.08
C LEU A 58 -11.16 5.08 -4.21
N VAL A 59 -12.43 5.41 -3.91
CA VAL A 59 -12.71 6.10 -2.66
C VAL A 59 -12.39 5.06 -1.58
N PRO A 60 -11.38 5.29 -0.73
CA PRO A 60 -11.13 4.35 0.36
C PRO A 60 -12.43 4.23 1.14
N PRO A 61 -12.94 3.01 1.36
CA PRO A 61 -14.17 2.81 2.12
C PRO A 61 -14.00 3.53 3.46
N ARG A 62 -15.11 4.07 3.98
CA ARG A 62 -15.13 4.72 5.28
C ARG A 62 -14.40 3.80 6.27
N PRO A 63 -13.37 4.30 7.00
CA PRO A 63 -12.65 3.43 7.91
C PRO A 63 -13.65 2.81 8.88
N PRO A 64 -13.61 1.49 9.10
CA PRO A 64 -14.38 0.91 10.18
C PRO A 64 -14.03 1.61 11.51
N PRO A 65 -14.93 1.55 12.50
CA PRO A 65 -14.67 2.16 13.79
C PRO A 65 -13.33 1.68 14.36
N PRO A 66 -12.63 2.52 15.16
CA PRO A 66 -11.33 2.17 15.72
C PRO A 66 -11.38 0.79 16.37
N LEU A 67 -10.42 -0.05 16.01
CA LEU A 67 -10.34 -1.41 16.54
C LEU A 67 -9.95 -1.34 18.03
N ALA A 68 -10.66 -2.07 18.88
CA ALA A 68 -10.37 -2.16 20.31
C ALA A 68 -9.08 -2.93 20.64
N GLY A 69 -8.37 -3.45 19.62
CA GLY A 69 -7.13 -4.23 19.77
C GLY A 69 -6.57 -4.73 18.43
N PRO A 70 -5.41 -5.42 18.43
CA PRO A 70 -4.81 -5.96 17.22
C PRO A 70 -5.77 -6.93 16.53
N VAL A 71 -5.94 -6.78 15.21
CA VAL A 71 -6.69 -7.73 14.40
C VAL A 71 -5.87 -9.00 14.29
N PRO A 72 -6.33 -10.15 14.83
CA PRO A 72 -5.66 -11.40 14.57
C PRO A 72 -5.62 -11.64 13.06
N PRO A 73 -4.50 -12.13 12.49
CA PRO A 73 -4.39 -12.38 11.05
C PRO A 73 -5.55 -13.22 10.49
N ALA A 74 -6.05 -14.17 11.28
CA ALA A 74 -7.22 -15.00 10.94
C ALA A 74 -8.55 -14.22 10.84
N GLN A 75 -8.61 -13.00 11.33
CA GLN A 75 -9.80 -12.12 11.26
C GLN A 75 -9.61 -10.96 10.29
N ALA A 76 -8.40 -10.70 9.83
CA ALA A 76 -8.08 -9.56 8.97
C ALA A 76 -8.95 -9.53 7.69
N LEU A 77 -9.21 -10.70 7.09
CA LEU A 77 -10.08 -10.81 5.92
C LEU A 77 -11.54 -10.42 6.25
N ALA A 78 -12.04 -10.80 7.42
CA ALA A 78 -13.38 -10.40 7.85
C ALA A 78 -13.50 -8.89 8.04
N TYR A 79 -12.46 -8.23 8.56
CA TYR A 79 -12.42 -6.76 8.65
C TYR A 79 -12.38 -6.10 7.27
N GLY A 80 -11.57 -6.63 6.33
CA GLY A 80 -11.55 -6.14 4.95
C GLY A 80 -12.90 -6.29 4.25
N THR A 81 -13.55 -7.43 4.43
CA THR A 81 -14.90 -7.71 3.89
C THR A 81 -15.95 -6.81 4.51
N ALA A 82 -15.93 -6.65 5.84
CA ALA A 82 -16.81 -5.78 6.59
C ALA A 82 -16.76 -4.33 6.12
N ALA A 83 -15.55 -3.83 5.85
CA ALA A 83 -15.32 -2.47 5.35
C ALA A 83 -15.96 -2.24 3.95
N VAL A 84 -16.03 -3.26 3.11
CA VAL A 84 -16.65 -3.18 1.77
C VAL A 84 -18.16 -3.36 1.82
N LEU A 85 -18.68 -4.16 2.76
CA LEU A 85 -20.10 -4.45 2.92
C LEU A 85 -20.81 -3.47 3.86
N GLU A 86 -20.04 -2.68 4.65
CA GLU A 86 -20.56 -1.85 5.75
C GLU A 86 -21.30 -2.70 6.83
N GLU A 87 -20.79 -3.93 7.04
CA GLU A 87 -21.33 -4.92 7.99
C GLU A 87 -20.37 -5.14 9.18
N SER A 88 -20.81 -5.94 10.15
CA SER A 88 -19.98 -6.32 11.30
C SER A 88 -18.97 -7.41 10.96
N ALA A 89 -17.67 -7.15 11.19
CA ALA A 89 -16.63 -8.14 11.00
C ALA A 89 -16.82 -9.38 11.91
N VAL A 90 -17.43 -9.21 13.08
CA VAL A 90 -17.70 -10.30 14.03
C VAL A 90 -18.73 -11.28 13.45
N GLU A 91 -19.75 -10.77 12.76
CA GLU A 91 -20.77 -11.59 12.10
C GLU A 91 -20.27 -12.24 10.82
N LEU A 92 -19.40 -11.56 10.09
CA LEU A 92 -18.82 -12.06 8.83
C LEU A 92 -17.75 -13.14 9.05
N ALA A 93 -16.99 -13.09 10.14
CA ALA A 93 -15.88 -14.02 10.36
C ALA A 93 -16.29 -15.50 10.38
N PRO A 94 -17.38 -15.93 11.05
CA PRO A 94 -17.85 -17.33 10.99
C PRO A 94 -18.28 -17.74 9.58
N ARG A 95 -18.97 -16.85 8.86
CA ARG A 95 -19.46 -17.10 7.49
C ARG A 95 -18.29 -17.26 6.52
N LEU A 96 -17.30 -16.38 6.56
CA LEU A 96 -16.09 -16.49 5.76
C LEU A 96 -15.34 -17.80 6.04
N ARG A 97 -15.16 -18.15 7.31
CA ARG A 97 -14.48 -19.39 7.70
C ARG A 97 -15.20 -20.63 7.16
N MET A 98 -16.52 -20.67 7.28
CA MET A 98 -17.33 -21.77 6.76
C MET A 98 -17.20 -21.89 5.24
N LEU A 99 -17.27 -20.76 4.52
CA LEU A 99 -17.11 -20.73 3.05
C LEU A 99 -15.71 -21.11 2.64
N SER A 100 -14.67 -20.62 3.33
CA SER A 100 -13.27 -20.96 3.05
C SER A 100 -13.01 -22.46 3.22
N GLN A 101 -13.54 -23.07 4.29
CA GLN A 101 -13.44 -24.53 4.50
C GLN A 101 -14.13 -25.33 3.40
N ARG A 102 -15.33 -24.89 2.98
CA ARG A 102 -16.15 -25.57 1.97
C ARG A 102 -15.63 -25.42 0.55
N LEU A 103 -15.07 -24.25 0.21
CA LEU A 103 -14.59 -23.91 -1.14
C LEU A 103 -13.08 -24.07 -1.29
N GLY A 104 -12.36 -24.36 -0.21
CA GLY A 104 -10.93 -24.68 -0.23
C GLY A 104 -10.00 -23.45 -0.15
N SER A 105 -10.50 -22.20 -0.20
CA SER A 105 -9.67 -21.01 -0.01
C SER A 105 -10.46 -19.80 0.46
N ASP A 106 -9.75 -18.84 1.08
CA ASP A 106 -10.27 -17.55 1.49
C ASP A 106 -10.70 -16.71 0.28
N ASP A 107 -9.99 -16.82 -0.84
CA ASP A 107 -10.29 -16.08 -2.07
C ASP A 107 -11.58 -16.58 -2.72
N ALA A 108 -11.82 -17.90 -2.71
CA ALA A 108 -13.11 -18.48 -3.14
C ALA A 108 -14.24 -18.08 -2.20
N ALA A 109 -13.99 -17.99 -0.89
CA ALA A 109 -14.98 -17.50 0.08
C ALA A 109 -15.37 -16.04 -0.17
N LEU A 110 -14.41 -15.17 -0.52
CA LEU A 110 -14.69 -13.80 -0.94
C LEU A 110 -15.59 -13.75 -2.17
N LEU A 111 -15.26 -14.52 -3.22
CA LEU A 111 -16.11 -14.59 -4.40
C LEU A 111 -17.53 -15.08 -4.06
N ALA A 112 -17.67 -16.05 -3.16
CA ALA A 112 -18.98 -16.52 -2.72
C ALA A 112 -19.79 -15.42 -2.02
N ILE A 113 -19.15 -14.58 -1.23
CA ILE A 113 -19.81 -13.45 -0.56
C ILE A 113 -20.25 -12.38 -1.55
N PHE A 114 -19.41 -12.01 -2.50
CA PHE A 114 -19.67 -10.88 -3.40
C PHE A 114 -20.37 -11.26 -4.69
N CYS A 115 -20.06 -12.44 -5.27
CA CYS A 115 -20.58 -12.91 -6.56
C CYS A 115 -21.61 -14.03 -6.44
N GLY A 116 -21.81 -14.56 -5.23
CA GLY A 116 -22.67 -15.70 -4.98
C GLY A 116 -21.91 -17.03 -4.98
N GLU A 117 -22.46 -18.00 -4.26
CA GLU A 117 -21.78 -19.28 -4.03
C GLU A 117 -21.66 -20.14 -5.30
N ASP A 118 -22.68 -20.11 -6.18
CA ASP A 118 -22.63 -20.84 -7.43
C ASP A 118 -21.56 -20.32 -8.37
N ALA A 119 -21.38 -18.98 -8.42
CA ALA A 119 -20.28 -18.36 -9.18
C ALA A 119 -18.92 -18.75 -8.61
N ALA A 120 -18.77 -18.76 -7.28
CA ALA A 120 -17.52 -19.17 -6.66
C ALA A 120 -17.20 -20.66 -6.90
N ARG A 121 -18.17 -21.56 -6.84
CA ARG A 121 -17.99 -22.98 -7.17
C ARG A 121 -17.58 -23.16 -8.62
N PHE A 122 -18.28 -22.52 -9.55
CA PHE A 122 -17.90 -22.53 -10.96
C PHE A 122 -16.44 -22.06 -11.16
N ALA A 123 -16.05 -20.95 -10.50
CA ALA A 123 -14.69 -20.44 -10.59
C ALA A 123 -13.65 -21.45 -10.03
N VAL A 124 -13.95 -22.12 -8.93
CA VAL A 124 -13.08 -23.15 -8.33
C VAL A 124 -12.88 -24.35 -9.28
N ASP A 125 -13.92 -24.76 -9.97
CA ASP A 125 -13.87 -25.91 -10.89
C ASP A 125 -13.07 -25.57 -12.18
N GLU A 126 -13.13 -24.31 -12.64
CA GLU A 126 -12.52 -23.87 -13.89
C GLU A 126 -11.15 -23.20 -13.76
N ALA A 127 -10.79 -22.71 -12.57
CA ALA A 127 -9.55 -21.96 -12.36
C ALA A 127 -8.31 -22.85 -12.30
N ARG A 128 -7.17 -22.28 -12.68
CA ARG A 128 -5.86 -22.97 -12.61
C ARG A 128 -5.28 -23.01 -11.20
N SER A 129 -5.69 -22.10 -10.36
CA SER A 129 -5.27 -22.03 -8.94
C SER A 129 -6.38 -21.40 -8.09
N MET A 130 -6.24 -21.51 -6.78
CA MET A 130 -7.19 -20.95 -5.81
C MET A 130 -6.92 -19.46 -5.50
N ALA A 131 -5.99 -18.82 -6.21
CA ALA A 131 -5.75 -17.38 -6.07
C ALA A 131 -6.89 -16.58 -6.71
N LEU A 132 -7.26 -15.46 -6.08
CA LEU A 132 -8.38 -14.62 -6.50
C LEU A 132 -8.32 -14.21 -7.97
N ASP A 133 -7.12 -13.97 -8.50
CA ASP A 133 -6.89 -13.60 -9.89
C ASP A 133 -7.27 -14.70 -10.88
N ASP A 134 -6.95 -15.96 -10.56
CA ASP A 134 -7.27 -17.09 -11.42
C ASP A 134 -8.75 -17.45 -11.31
N LEU A 135 -9.31 -17.40 -10.10
CA LEU A 135 -10.74 -17.58 -9.86
C LEU A 135 -11.57 -16.50 -10.59
N ALA A 136 -11.13 -15.25 -10.53
CA ALA A 136 -11.81 -14.13 -11.20
C ALA A 136 -11.80 -14.27 -12.73
N ARG A 137 -10.70 -14.76 -13.33
CA ARG A 137 -10.62 -14.99 -14.78
C ARG A 137 -11.54 -16.10 -15.29
N ALA A 138 -11.90 -17.03 -14.44
CA ALA A 138 -12.86 -18.08 -14.77
C ALA A 138 -14.30 -17.56 -14.89
N LEU A 139 -14.60 -16.42 -14.25
CA LEU A 139 -15.94 -15.85 -14.24
C LEU A 139 -16.23 -15.02 -15.52
N PRO A 140 -17.51 -14.99 -15.97
CA PRO A 140 -17.90 -14.21 -17.14
C PRO A 140 -17.74 -12.69 -16.91
N PRO A 141 -17.57 -11.87 -17.98
CA PRO A 141 -17.36 -10.41 -17.88
C PRO A 141 -18.42 -9.67 -17.06
N ARG A 142 -19.67 -10.12 -17.05
CA ARG A 142 -20.76 -9.55 -16.22
C ARG A 142 -20.48 -9.59 -14.71
N SER A 143 -19.47 -10.33 -14.28
CA SER A 143 -19.07 -10.45 -12.87
C SER A 143 -18.04 -9.39 -12.42
N GLU A 144 -17.62 -8.46 -13.28
CA GLU A 144 -16.57 -7.47 -12.98
C GLU A 144 -16.83 -6.67 -11.69
N ALA A 145 -18.07 -6.20 -11.48
CA ALA A 145 -18.41 -5.39 -10.32
C ALA A 145 -18.26 -6.16 -9.00
N CYS A 146 -18.70 -7.41 -8.95
CA CYS A 146 -18.58 -8.23 -7.74
C CYS A 146 -17.13 -8.69 -7.51
N ILE A 147 -16.38 -8.99 -8.58
CA ILE A 147 -14.95 -9.30 -8.53
C ILE A 147 -14.17 -8.11 -7.97
N ALA A 148 -14.45 -6.89 -8.42
CA ALA A 148 -13.79 -5.68 -7.92
C ALA A 148 -14.01 -5.50 -6.41
N ARG A 149 -15.22 -5.76 -5.90
CA ARG A 149 -15.52 -5.70 -4.46
C ARG A 149 -14.79 -6.81 -3.68
N ALA A 150 -14.73 -8.03 -4.21
CA ALA A 150 -13.97 -9.13 -3.61
C ALA A 150 -12.47 -8.79 -3.55
N ALA A 151 -11.92 -8.23 -4.62
CA ALA A 151 -10.53 -7.78 -4.69
C ALA A 151 -10.23 -6.66 -3.69
N GLN A 152 -11.14 -5.69 -3.54
CA GLN A 152 -11.03 -4.63 -2.55
C GLN A 152 -11.05 -5.19 -1.12
N ALA A 153 -11.92 -6.13 -0.83
CA ALA A 153 -11.98 -6.79 0.47
C ALA A 153 -10.69 -7.58 0.78
N ALA A 154 -10.13 -8.29 -0.21
CA ALA A 154 -8.86 -9.00 -0.09
C ALA A 154 -7.69 -8.06 0.20
N MET A 155 -7.63 -6.93 -0.51
CA MET A 155 -6.61 -5.89 -0.32
C MET A 155 -6.68 -5.28 1.10
N LEU A 156 -7.87 -4.86 1.53
CA LEU A 156 -8.09 -4.32 2.87
C LEU A 156 -7.78 -5.35 3.95
N GLY A 157 -8.17 -6.61 3.76
CA GLY A 157 -7.79 -7.70 4.64
C GLY A 157 -6.28 -7.85 4.77
N GLY A 158 -5.54 -7.74 3.67
CA GLY A 158 -4.08 -7.70 3.68
C GLY A 158 -3.52 -6.52 4.48
N ALA A 159 -4.10 -5.32 4.33
CA ALA A 159 -3.68 -4.14 5.07
C ALA A 159 -3.97 -4.26 6.58
N TYR A 160 -5.12 -4.79 6.99
CA TYR A 160 -5.42 -5.09 8.41
C TYR A 160 -4.52 -6.16 9.03
N ALA A 161 -3.92 -7.02 8.21
CA ALA A 161 -2.98 -8.03 8.67
C ALA A 161 -1.56 -7.48 8.90
N LEU A 162 -1.26 -6.23 8.50
CA LEU A 162 0.07 -5.65 8.66
C LEU A 162 0.46 -5.54 10.13
N GLY A 163 1.74 -5.83 10.41
CA GLY A 163 2.37 -5.55 11.70
C GLY A 163 2.82 -4.09 11.81
N TRP A 164 3.75 -3.83 12.72
CA TRP A 164 4.33 -2.51 12.93
C TRP A 164 5.85 -2.55 12.70
N PRO A 165 6.44 -1.54 12.03
CA PRO A 165 7.84 -1.63 11.58
C PRO A 165 8.87 -1.41 12.69
N LEU A 166 8.47 -0.76 13.80
CA LEU A 166 9.32 -0.39 14.94
C LEU A 166 8.67 -0.83 16.25
N PRO A 167 9.40 -0.80 17.39
CA PRO A 167 8.78 -1.00 18.71
C PRO A 167 7.61 -0.03 18.94
N GLU A 168 6.53 -0.50 19.55
CA GLU A 168 5.32 0.29 19.78
C GLU A 168 5.53 1.49 20.74
N THR A 169 6.64 1.51 21.46
CA THR A 169 7.06 2.62 22.30
C THR A 169 7.56 3.83 21.53
N VAL A 170 7.85 3.67 20.24
CA VAL A 170 8.30 4.77 19.37
C VAL A 170 7.14 5.72 19.09
N LEU A 171 7.40 7.01 19.31
CA LEU A 171 6.41 8.06 19.12
C LEU A 171 6.25 8.43 17.65
N ILE A 172 5.05 8.84 17.26
CA ILE A 172 4.77 9.46 15.98
C ILE A 172 5.18 10.94 16.08
N THR A 173 6.10 11.36 15.23
CA THR A 173 6.62 12.73 15.20
C THR A 173 5.95 13.58 14.13
N SER A 174 5.34 12.93 13.09
CA SER A 174 4.53 13.61 12.09
C SER A 174 3.46 12.68 11.53
N PRO A 175 2.18 13.09 11.51
CA PRO A 175 1.08 12.30 10.98
C PRO A 175 1.02 12.33 9.45
N PHE A 176 0.20 11.42 8.89
CA PHE A 176 -0.23 11.43 7.49
C PHE A 176 -1.13 12.63 7.21
N GLY A 177 -1.06 13.18 6.00
CA GLY A 177 -1.99 14.20 5.55
C GLY A 177 -1.32 15.45 4.97
N VAL A 178 -2.15 16.41 4.54
CA VAL A 178 -1.67 17.67 3.96
C VAL A 178 -1.17 18.60 5.06
N ARG A 179 0.14 18.89 5.05
CA ARG A 179 0.80 19.76 6.01
C ARG A 179 1.79 20.72 5.34
N GLU A 180 2.23 21.73 6.06
CA GLU A 180 3.36 22.55 5.64
C GLU A 180 4.65 21.72 5.65
N HIS A 181 5.40 21.75 4.54
CA HIS A 181 6.64 20.97 4.46
C HIS A 181 7.76 21.66 5.24
N PRO A 182 8.40 20.97 6.24
CA PRO A 182 9.28 21.64 7.20
C PRO A 182 10.58 22.20 6.61
N LEU A 183 11.04 21.69 5.45
CA LEU A 183 12.33 22.09 4.87
C LEU A 183 12.18 22.93 3.60
N ILE A 184 11.20 22.61 2.74
CA ILE A 184 11.06 23.26 1.42
C ILE A 184 9.83 24.17 1.35
N GLY A 185 9.06 24.25 2.41
CA GLY A 185 7.84 25.06 2.51
C GLY A 185 6.70 24.59 1.59
N GLY A 186 5.56 25.23 1.74
CA GLY A 186 4.35 24.96 0.99
C GLY A 186 3.57 23.74 1.47
N ARG A 187 2.27 23.75 1.25
CA ARG A 187 1.37 22.66 1.64
C ARG A 187 1.55 21.46 0.73
N ARG A 188 1.92 20.32 1.33
CA ARG A 188 2.16 19.06 0.63
C ARG A 188 1.55 17.89 1.38
N LEU A 189 1.15 16.86 0.65
CA LEU A 189 0.74 15.60 1.24
C LEU A 189 1.96 14.91 1.83
N HIS A 190 1.92 14.63 3.14
CA HIS A 190 2.79 13.66 3.80
C HIS A 190 2.16 12.28 3.60
N ALA A 191 2.71 11.50 2.68
CA ALA A 191 2.13 10.25 2.20
C ALA A 191 2.27 9.07 3.17
N GLY A 192 2.87 9.29 4.33
CA GLY A 192 3.07 8.30 5.39
C GLY A 192 3.04 8.95 6.77
N ILE A 193 3.66 8.30 7.72
CA ILE A 193 3.90 8.84 9.07
C ILE A 193 5.38 8.81 9.38
N ASP A 194 5.84 9.75 10.21
CA ASP A 194 7.21 9.75 10.71
C ASP A 194 7.25 9.19 12.13
N LEU A 195 8.10 8.19 12.34
CA LEU A 195 8.32 7.48 13.58
C LEU A 195 9.67 7.91 14.17
N GLY A 196 9.68 8.61 15.29
CA GLY A 196 10.88 9.16 15.93
C GLY A 196 11.77 8.07 16.48
N ALA A 197 12.68 7.57 15.67
CA ALA A 197 13.60 6.48 16.00
C ALA A 197 15.05 6.96 15.93
N SER A 198 15.86 6.58 16.90
CA SER A 198 17.31 6.80 16.83
C SER A 198 17.91 6.08 15.63
N ALA A 199 18.97 6.66 15.06
CA ALA A 199 19.74 6.00 14.01
C ALA A 199 20.20 4.60 14.48
N GLY A 200 20.19 3.62 13.57
CA GLY A 200 20.52 2.23 13.87
C GLY A 200 19.38 1.38 14.45
N THR A 201 18.20 1.96 14.75
CA THR A 201 17.05 1.17 15.24
C THR A 201 16.62 0.16 14.18
N ALA A 202 16.37 -1.10 14.60
CA ALA A 202 15.98 -2.16 13.68
C ALA A 202 14.58 -1.91 13.11
N VAL A 203 14.49 -1.82 11.78
CA VAL A 203 13.24 -1.72 11.01
C VAL A 203 12.85 -3.11 10.56
N ARG A 204 11.60 -3.51 10.82
CA ARG A 204 11.09 -4.84 10.51
C ARG A 204 10.05 -4.81 9.40
N ALA A 205 10.02 -5.86 8.58
CA ALA A 205 8.96 -6.10 7.62
C ALA A 205 7.62 -6.32 8.34
N VAL A 206 6.62 -5.54 7.97
CA VAL A 206 5.28 -5.57 8.61
C VAL A 206 4.45 -6.78 8.17
N ALA A 207 4.79 -7.39 7.04
CA ALA A 207 4.24 -8.65 6.53
C ALA A 207 5.30 -9.35 5.67
N ALA A 208 5.08 -10.61 5.31
CA ALA A 208 5.85 -11.27 4.27
C ALA A 208 5.66 -10.55 2.92
N GLY A 209 6.66 -10.60 2.05
CA GLY A 209 6.59 -9.93 0.75
C GLY A 209 7.87 -10.04 -0.06
N VAL A 210 7.91 -9.29 -1.16
CA VAL A 210 9.07 -9.20 -2.04
C VAL A 210 9.60 -7.77 -2.05
N VAL A 211 10.90 -7.60 -1.95
CA VAL A 211 11.56 -6.29 -2.10
C VAL A 211 11.39 -5.82 -3.53
N ARG A 212 10.58 -4.79 -3.72
CA ARG A 212 10.34 -4.16 -5.03
C ARG A 212 11.43 -3.16 -5.38
N ARG A 213 11.96 -2.48 -4.35
CA ARG A 213 13.03 -1.46 -4.49
C ARG A 213 13.84 -1.36 -3.20
N ALA A 214 15.16 -1.45 -3.34
CA ALA A 214 16.14 -1.14 -2.32
C ALA A 214 17.19 -0.22 -2.94
N SER A 215 17.08 1.10 -2.74
CA SER A 215 17.91 2.11 -3.42
C SER A 215 18.15 3.33 -2.53
N SER A 216 18.76 4.37 -3.07
CA SER A 216 18.94 5.65 -2.39
C SER A 216 18.72 6.80 -3.37
N ASP A 217 18.05 7.86 -2.91
CA ASP A 217 17.87 9.12 -3.64
C ASP A 217 18.05 10.32 -2.70
N GLY A 218 18.08 11.53 -3.29
CA GLY A 218 18.36 12.76 -2.53
C GLY A 218 17.22 13.20 -1.59
N ILE A 219 15.99 12.74 -1.81
CA ILE A 219 14.80 13.11 -1.03
C ILE A 219 14.53 12.05 0.04
N ASN A 220 14.30 10.82 -0.37
CA ASN A 220 13.93 9.71 0.53
C ASN A 220 15.13 9.12 1.28
N GLY A 221 16.35 9.51 0.89
CA GLY A 221 17.54 8.84 1.37
C GLY A 221 17.59 7.38 0.94
N ARG A 222 18.03 6.49 1.82
CA ARG A 222 17.91 5.04 1.59
C ARG A 222 16.48 4.60 1.77
N ILE A 223 15.89 4.13 0.67
CA ILE A 223 14.48 3.75 0.55
C ILE A 223 14.36 2.25 0.31
N LEU A 224 13.43 1.64 1.02
CA LEU A 224 13.02 0.25 0.82
C LEU A 224 11.52 0.22 0.53
N VAL A 225 11.12 -0.52 -0.50
CA VAL A 225 9.72 -0.74 -0.88
C VAL A 225 9.44 -2.23 -0.91
N LEU A 226 8.46 -2.68 -0.16
CA LEU A 226 8.00 -4.07 -0.12
C LEU A 226 6.63 -4.20 -0.78
N ASP A 227 6.49 -5.21 -1.63
CA ASP A 227 5.22 -5.65 -2.19
C ASP A 227 4.72 -6.88 -1.40
N HIS A 228 3.58 -6.75 -0.75
CA HIS A 228 2.95 -7.80 0.05
C HIS A 228 1.89 -8.59 -0.73
N GLY A 229 1.75 -8.28 -2.03
CA GLY A 229 0.68 -8.83 -2.86
C GLY A 229 -0.65 -8.11 -2.68
N ARG A 230 -1.64 -8.47 -3.50
CA ARG A 230 -3.01 -7.93 -3.45
C ARG A 230 -3.10 -6.40 -3.49
N GLY A 231 -2.10 -5.71 -4.08
CA GLY A 231 -2.05 -4.25 -4.14
C GLY A 231 -1.61 -3.54 -2.85
N VAL A 232 -1.14 -4.28 -1.85
CA VAL A 232 -0.61 -3.73 -0.60
C VAL A 232 0.90 -3.55 -0.73
N VAL A 233 1.37 -2.32 -0.60
CA VAL A 233 2.79 -1.96 -0.67
C VAL A 233 3.16 -1.15 0.56
N THR A 234 4.36 -1.36 1.10
CA THR A 234 4.89 -0.54 2.19
C THR A 234 6.25 0.06 1.82
N THR A 235 6.47 1.30 2.27
CA THR A 235 7.68 2.07 1.98
C THR A 235 8.32 2.52 3.29
N TYR A 236 9.66 2.45 3.33
CA TYR A 236 10.50 2.76 4.48
C TYR A 236 11.62 3.69 4.02
N CYS A 237 11.62 4.97 4.44
CA CYS A 237 12.62 5.95 4.01
C CYS A 237 13.52 6.42 5.15
N HIS A 238 14.54 7.20 4.78
CA HIS A 238 15.53 7.81 5.65
C HIS A 238 16.42 6.83 6.41
N ASN A 239 16.50 5.57 5.91
CA ASN A 239 17.29 4.53 6.55
C ASN A 239 18.78 4.85 6.57
N GLU A 240 19.48 4.38 7.60
CA GLU A 240 20.96 4.37 7.66
C GLU A 240 21.56 3.22 6.85
N ALA A 241 20.89 2.06 6.86
CA ALA A 241 21.32 0.88 6.12
C ALA A 241 20.11 0.07 5.63
N LEU A 242 20.23 -0.47 4.41
CA LEU A 242 19.32 -1.49 3.88
C LEU A 242 19.98 -2.85 4.04
N LEU A 243 19.26 -3.83 4.58
CA LEU A 243 19.78 -5.17 4.90
C LEU A 243 19.27 -6.24 3.92
N VAL A 244 18.48 -5.81 2.95
CA VAL A 244 17.88 -6.64 1.90
C VAL A 244 18.05 -5.95 0.55
N ARG A 245 17.88 -6.71 -0.56
CA ARG A 245 18.07 -6.23 -1.94
C ARG A 245 16.84 -6.48 -2.80
N ASP A 246 16.79 -5.82 -3.96
CA ASP A 246 15.72 -5.98 -4.95
C ASP A 246 15.47 -7.45 -5.28
N GLY A 247 14.19 -7.82 -5.38
CA GLY A 247 13.73 -9.18 -5.66
C GLY A 247 13.82 -10.17 -4.48
N GLN A 248 14.40 -9.78 -3.35
CA GLN A 248 14.50 -10.66 -2.18
C GLN A 248 13.14 -10.87 -1.53
N HIS A 249 12.81 -12.12 -1.21
CA HIS A 249 11.69 -12.45 -0.34
C HIS A 249 12.05 -12.15 1.12
N VAL A 250 11.09 -11.60 1.85
CA VAL A 250 11.22 -11.29 3.27
C VAL A 250 10.05 -11.87 4.04
N GLU A 251 10.31 -12.28 5.27
CA GLU A 251 9.30 -12.78 6.19
C GLU A 251 8.79 -11.64 7.10
N ARG A 252 7.55 -11.79 7.59
CA ARG A 252 7.00 -10.88 8.61
C ARG A 252 7.91 -10.84 9.83
N GLY A 253 8.26 -9.64 10.31
CA GLY A 253 9.12 -9.43 11.48
C GLY A 253 10.61 -9.51 11.18
N GLN A 254 11.02 -9.93 9.98
CA GLN A 254 12.42 -9.91 9.55
C GLN A 254 12.98 -8.50 9.64
N VAL A 255 14.21 -8.33 10.14
CA VAL A 255 14.90 -7.03 10.11
C VAL A 255 15.36 -6.75 8.66
N ILE A 256 14.87 -5.67 8.07
CA ILE A 256 15.05 -5.32 6.66
C ILE A 256 15.90 -4.08 6.45
N ALA A 257 15.98 -3.22 7.48
CA ALA A 257 16.75 -1.99 7.43
C ALA A 257 17.14 -1.52 8.85
N ARG A 258 17.94 -0.45 8.91
CA ARG A 258 18.22 0.34 10.10
C ARG A 258 17.71 1.75 9.87
N SER A 259 16.90 2.30 10.80
CA SER A 259 16.46 3.69 10.74
C SER A 259 17.65 4.65 10.78
N GLY A 260 17.49 5.85 10.25
CA GLY A 260 18.59 6.80 10.17
C GLY A 260 18.12 8.23 9.93
N SER A 261 18.94 9.00 9.21
CA SER A 261 18.68 10.38 8.84
C SER A 261 19.27 10.66 7.44
N SER A 262 19.09 9.73 6.49
CA SER A 262 19.59 9.91 5.12
C SER A 262 18.56 10.65 4.26
N GLY A 263 19.01 11.39 3.24
CA GLY A 263 18.16 12.19 2.37
C GLY A 263 17.70 13.51 2.99
N LEU A 264 16.53 14.00 2.55
CA LEU A 264 15.98 15.29 2.99
C LEU A 264 15.16 15.10 4.27
N THR A 265 15.80 15.28 5.41
CA THR A 265 15.20 15.06 6.74
C THR A 265 15.69 16.10 7.77
N THR A 266 14.89 16.34 8.79
CA THR A 266 15.24 17.25 9.92
C THR A 266 15.99 16.54 11.05
N GLY A 267 16.07 15.21 11.03
CA GLY A 267 16.75 14.42 12.05
C GLY A 267 16.42 12.94 11.98
N PRO A 268 16.97 12.11 12.88
CA PRO A 268 16.76 10.66 12.86
C PRO A 268 15.29 10.28 13.06
N HIS A 269 14.71 9.56 12.09
CA HIS A 269 13.37 8.97 12.14
C HIS A 269 13.22 7.90 11.07
N LEU A 270 12.12 7.15 11.12
CA LEU A 270 11.67 6.31 10.03
C LEU A 270 10.42 6.95 9.41
N HIS A 271 10.47 7.30 8.13
CA HIS A 271 9.25 7.54 7.36
C HIS A 271 8.65 6.21 6.93
N TYR A 272 7.40 5.96 7.33
CA TYR A 272 6.66 4.73 7.03
C TYR A 272 5.38 5.05 6.28
N GLN A 273 5.19 4.42 5.10
CA GLN A 273 4.05 4.63 4.23
C GLN A 273 3.39 3.30 3.88
N ILE A 274 2.09 3.31 3.72
CA ILE A 274 1.28 2.22 3.16
C ILE A 274 0.59 2.74 1.90
N ASP A 275 0.72 1.99 0.80
CA ASP A 275 -0.02 2.24 -0.42
C ASP A 275 -0.98 1.07 -0.68
N LEU A 276 -2.23 1.40 -1.01
CA LEU A 276 -3.24 0.46 -1.46
C LEU A 276 -3.59 0.75 -2.92
N ALA A 277 -3.35 -0.21 -3.80
CA ALA A 277 -3.52 -0.06 -5.25
C ALA A 277 -2.78 1.16 -5.84
N GLY A 278 -1.65 1.55 -5.24
CA GLY A 278 -0.82 2.68 -5.66
C GLY A 278 -1.19 4.03 -5.06
N GLU A 279 -2.24 4.09 -4.22
CA GLU A 279 -2.64 5.31 -3.52
C GLU A 279 -2.18 5.26 -2.06
N PRO A 280 -1.51 6.31 -1.54
CA PRO A 280 -1.09 6.37 -0.17
C PRO A 280 -2.28 6.50 0.77
N VAL A 281 -2.25 5.74 1.85
CA VAL A 281 -3.28 5.74 2.89
C VAL A 281 -2.65 5.98 4.26
N ASP A 282 -3.45 6.51 5.18
CA ASP A 282 -2.99 6.74 6.55
C ASP A 282 -2.68 5.39 7.24
N PRO A 283 -1.41 5.12 7.62
CA PRO A 283 -1.03 3.86 8.26
C PRO A 283 -1.75 3.62 9.60
N LEU A 284 -2.21 4.66 10.27
CA LEU A 284 -2.88 4.55 11.56
C LEU A 284 -4.27 3.90 11.47
N ARG A 285 -4.88 3.89 10.27
CA ARG A 285 -6.15 3.19 10.02
C ARG A 285 -6.05 1.67 10.20
N PHE A 286 -4.84 1.12 10.04
CA PHE A 286 -4.57 -0.31 10.11
C PHE A 286 -3.84 -0.71 11.40
N ARG A 287 -3.63 0.25 12.31
CA ARG A 287 -3.00 0.01 13.59
C ARG A 287 -4.03 -0.28 14.67
N ALA A 288 -3.80 -1.35 15.41
CA ALA A 288 -4.69 -1.83 16.45
C ALA A 288 -4.70 -1.05 17.76
N HIS A 289 -3.70 -0.20 18.00
CA HIS A 289 -3.55 0.53 19.26
C HIS A 289 -3.58 2.04 19.00
N ALA A 290 -4.11 2.78 19.96
CA ALA A 290 -4.09 4.23 19.91
C ALA A 290 -2.66 4.75 19.67
N PRO A 291 -2.46 5.62 18.68
CA PRO A 291 -1.15 6.16 18.38
C PRO A 291 -0.65 7.00 19.56
N LYS A 292 0.67 6.94 19.78
CA LYS A 292 1.36 7.86 20.70
C LYS A 292 2.06 8.91 19.87
N PHE A 293 1.65 10.16 20.01
CA PHE A 293 2.25 11.29 19.33
C PHE A 293 3.34 11.94 20.20
N ALA A 294 4.37 12.48 19.56
CA ALA A 294 5.30 13.36 20.19
C ALA A 294 4.62 14.71 20.53
N ALA A 295 5.10 15.41 21.54
CA ALA A 295 4.61 16.75 21.83
C ALA A 295 4.80 17.67 20.61
N GLY A 296 3.72 18.33 20.18
CA GLY A 296 3.72 19.20 18.99
C GLY A 296 3.41 18.53 17.66
N ALA A 297 3.24 17.20 17.60
CA ALA A 297 2.64 16.54 16.43
C ALA A 297 1.12 16.76 16.49
N THR A 298 0.57 17.35 15.45
CA THR A 298 -0.89 17.56 15.31
C THR A 298 -1.52 16.36 14.60
N ASP A 299 -2.73 16.01 15.03
CA ASP A 299 -3.58 15.03 14.38
C ASP A 299 -3.99 15.48 12.96
#